data_4f803bda1fe5787854223dbeb2152d18
#
_entry.id   4f803bda1fe5787854223dbeb2152d18
#
_cell.length_a   1.000
_cell.length_b   1.000
_cell.length_c   1.000
_cell.angle_alpha   90.00
_cell.angle_beta   90.00
_cell.angle_gamma   90.00
#
_symmetry.space_group_name_H-M   'P 1'
#
loop_
_entity.id
_entity.type
_entity.pdbx_description
1 polymer ?
#
loop_
_entity_poly.entity_id
_entity_poly.type
_entity_poly.pdbx_seq_one_letter_code
_entity_poly.pdbx_strand_id
1 'polypeptide(L)'
;MRSVLFFSLASVVAGVSQLALLPHVDAQTSAGVAASLQQPPDASQPQLYVHAAIAAGAPGPQATQQTSPQSTDQQAANISGTVMDTNGDLIPGVTVVLRGDSTTDSRTVAANDNASFAFGGVKPGVAYHVSISSKDFETWTSPQIVLTPSQFFEVQDIHLKVKVVTSITVYASPVQIATEQVHLEEQQRVLGFIPNFYVVYDSEHAVPLTAKLKFELAWKTSIDPITFAGSAFIAATNQLAHTPDYVLGAKGYGQRFGANYTDNFTGIMFGGVILPVLLRQDPRYYYQGTGTTSSRLKHALAYSFACKGDDGHIQPNYSTIGGDLISSSLSELYYPKSNRGASLVLDNFAIGTAEGALSSVLQEFVVRWFTPSAKRQQH
;
A
#
# COMPACT_ATOMS: atom_id res chain seq x y z
N MET A 1 19.09 -19.39 -22.25
CA MET A 1 17.67 -19.73 -22.19
C MET A 1 17.17 -19.38 -20.82
N ARG A 2 15.99 -19.11 -20.49
CA ARG A 2 15.51 -17.80 -20.04
C ARG A 2 14.40 -18.02 -19.06
N SER A 3 14.66 -17.61 -17.83
CA SER A 3 13.68 -17.57 -16.76
C SER A 3 12.57 -16.61 -17.09
N VAL A 4 11.40 -17.13 -17.03
CA VAL A 4 10.21 -16.62 -17.62
C VAL A 4 9.45 -15.67 -16.73
N LEU A 5 9.77 -15.62 -15.46
CA LEU A 5 8.99 -14.85 -14.49
C LEU A 5 9.25 -13.33 -14.51
N PHE A 6 10.24 -12.86 -15.27
CA PHE A 6 10.66 -11.45 -15.24
C PHE A 6 10.87 -10.85 -16.62
N PHE A 7 9.91 -11.05 -17.48
CA PHE A 7 9.96 -10.58 -18.88
C PHE A 7 9.94 -9.06 -19.04
N SER A 8 9.98 -8.26 -17.96
CA SER A 8 9.86 -6.83 -18.09
C SER A 8 11.17 -6.10 -18.42
N LEU A 9 12.20 -6.23 -17.68
CA LEU A 9 13.46 -5.51 -17.91
C LEU A 9 14.64 -6.46 -18.13
N ALA A 10 14.55 -7.67 -17.55
CA ALA A 10 15.60 -8.67 -17.63
C ALA A 10 15.88 -9.15 -19.06
N SER A 11 14.87 -9.22 -19.93
CA SER A 11 15.07 -9.62 -21.33
C SER A 11 15.87 -8.60 -22.14
N VAL A 12 15.78 -7.31 -21.80
CA VAL A 12 16.63 -6.28 -22.42
C VAL A 12 18.03 -6.35 -21.83
N VAL A 13 18.15 -6.63 -20.53
CA VAL A 13 19.46 -6.78 -19.85
C VAL A 13 20.14 -8.11 -20.20
N ALA A 14 19.38 -9.20 -20.35
CA ALA A 14 19.92 -10.50 -20.79
C ALA A 14 20.48 -10.45 -22.21
N GLY A 15 19.87 -9.66 -23.10
CA GLY A 15 20.43 -9.39 -24.43
C GLY A 15 21.81 -8.73 -24.37
N VAL A 16 22.03 -7.86 -23.38
CA VAL A 16 23.31 -7.18 -23.15
C VAL A 16 24.33 -8.12 -22.49
N SER A 17 23.86 -9.00 -21.57
CA SER A 17 24.74 -9.96 -20.88
C SER A 17 25.26 -11.06 -21.81
N GLN A 18 24.50 -11.49 -22.82
CA GLN A 18 24.96 -12.45 -23.81
C GLN A 18 26.00 -11.83 -24.81
N LEU A 19 25.95 -10.49 -24.97
CA LEU A 19 27.00 -9.80 -25.73
C LEU A 19 28.36 -9.76 -24.98
N ALA A 20 28.33 -9.87 -23.65
CA ALA A 20 29.51 -9.88 -22.79
C ALA A 20 30.21 -11.26 -22.70
N LEU A 21 29.59 -12.32 -23.21
CA LEU A 21 30.14 -13.69 -23.26
C LEU A 21 30.82 -14.04 -24.59
N LEU A 22 31.10 -13.06 -25.42
CA LEU A 22 32.05 -13.26 -26.54
C LEU A 22 33.46 -13.49 -25.95
N PRO A 23 34.27 -14.44 -26.48
CA PRO A 23 35.55 -14.76 -25.92
C PRO A 23 36.44 -13.50 -25.91
N HIS A 24 36.87 -13.11 -24.71
CA HIS A 24 37.84 -12.04 -24.52
C HIS A 24 39.16 -12.49 -25.06
N VAL A 25 39.67 -11.76 -26.05
CA VAL A 25 41.08 -11.73 -26.39
C VAL A 25 41.81 -11.00 -25.26
N ASP A 26 42.79 -11.69 -24.66
CA ASP A 26 43.63 -11.17 -23.59
C ASP A 26 44.27 -9.83 -23.94
N ALA A 27 44.10 -8.86 -23.08
CA ALA A 27 44.99 -7.72 -22.98
C ALA A 27 45.32 -7.49 -21.49
N GLN A 28 46.51 -7.91 -21.14
CA GLN A 28 47.16 -7.56 -19.87
C GLN A 28 47.41 -6.06 -19.79
N THR A 29 47.22 -5.43 -18.65
CA THR A 29 48.23 -4.62 -17.90
C THR A 29 47.56 -3.81 -16.80
N SER A 30 47.95 -4.04 -15.62
CA SER A 30 48.75 -3.29 -14.62
C SER A 30 48.09 -2.22 -13.76
N ALA A 31 48.37 -2.41 -12.46
CA ALA A 31 48.67 -1.42 -11.39
C ALA A 31 47.51 -0.57 -10.83
N GLY A 32 47.01 -0.80 -9.67
CA GLY A 32 47.48 -0.40 -8.35
C GLY A 32 47.30 1.09 -8.03
N VAL A 33 46.26 1.43 -7.25
CA VAL A 33 46.35 2.57 -6.31
C VAL A 33 45.46 2.24 -5.12
N ALA A 34 46.05 2.12 -3.94
CA ALA A 34 45.39 2.13 -2.65
C ALA A 34 45.05 3.58 -2.29
N ALA A 35 43.80 3.84 -1.92
CA ALA A 35 43.43 5.08 -1.32
C ALA A 35 42.85 4.79 0.08
N SER A 36 43.51 5.36 1.07
CA SER A 36 43.22 5.34 2.50
C SER A 36 41.88 6.00 2.80
N LEU A 37 41.07 5.35 3.62
CA LEU A 37 39.87 5.93 4.23
C LEU A 37 40.26 6.70 5.48
N GLN A 38 40.04 8.01 5.44
CA GLN A 38 40.16 8.92 6.55
C GLN A 38 38.78 9.07 7.24
N GLN A 39 38.76 8.87 8.53
CA GLN A 39 37.61 8.94 9.42
C GLN A 39 37.34 10.41 9.79
N PRO A 40 36.12 10.93 9.77
CA PRO A 40 35.77 12.22 10.28
C PRO A 40 35.46 12.19 11.80
N PRO A 41 35.66 13.29 12.52
CA PRO A 41 35.63 13.33 13.97
C PRO A 41 34.24 13.52 14.57
N ASP A 42 34.15 13.09 15.79
CA ASP A 42 33.15 13.16 16.83
C ASP A 42 32.44 14.53 16.95
N ALA A 43 31.12 14.54 17.00
CA ALA A 43 30.33 15.73 17.27
C ALA A 43 29.46 15.52 18.53
N SER A 44 29.75 16.38 19.47
CA SER A 44 29.26 16.55 20.81
C SER A 44 27.73 16.54 21.01
N GLN A 45 27.30 15.98 22.12
CA GLN A 45 25.96 16.03 22.69
C GLN A 45 25.61 17.42 23.26
N PRO A 46 24.36 17.88 23.16
CA PRO A 46 23.88 19.03 23.94
C PRO A 46 23.31 18.58 25.28
N GLN A 47 23.76 19.28 26.33
CA GLN A 47 23.33 19.11 27.72
C GLN A 47 21.96 19.77 27.98
N LEU A 48 21.17 19.08 28.79
CA LEU A 48 19.95 19.56 29.42
C LEU A 48 20.28 20.56 30.55
N TYR A 49 19.70 21.76 30.48
CA TYR A 49 19.66 22.69 31.61
C TYR A 49 18.28 22.63 32.28
N VAL A 50 18.30 22.19 33.55
CA VAL A 50 17.21 22.30 34.50
C VAL A 50 17.40 23.61 35.26
N HIS A 51 16.40 24.49 35.29
CA HIS A 51 16.35 25.59 36.22
C HIS A 51 15.14 25.41 37.14
N ALA A 52 15.46 25.15 38.41
CA ALA A 52 14.56 25.30 39.53
C ALA A 52 14.71 26.74 40.10
N ALA A 53 13.61 27.38 40.42
CA ALA A 53 13.58 28.54 41.29
C ALA A 53 12.44 28.47 42.27
N ILE A 54 12.81 28.65 43.50
CA ILE A 54 12.11 28.49 44.76
C ILE A 54 11.47 29.83 45.18
N ALA A 55 10.28 29.67 45.74
CA ALA A 55 9.48 30.43 46.68
C ALA A 55 9.99 31.70 47.39
N ALA A 56 9.09 32.62 47.70
CA ALA A 56 8.69 32.97 49.09
C ALA A 56 7.96 34.30 49.17
N GLY A 57 6.94 34.36 49.99
CA GLY A 57 6.69 35.49 50.86
C GLY A 57 5.41 36.27 50.67
N ALA A 58 4.40 36.03 51.50
CA ALA A 58 3.30 36.92 51.82
C ALA A 58 3.78 38.14 52.62
N PRO A 59 3.03 39.26 52.82
CA PRO A 59 1.75 39.31 53.46
C PRO A 59 0.72 40.33 52.88
N GLY A 60 -0.52 40.20 53.21
CA GLY A 60 -1.57 41.18 52.94
C GLY A 60 -1.48 42.47 53.72
N PRO A 61 -2.25 43.50 53.38
CA PRO A 61 -3.41 43.78 54.18
C PRO A 61 -4.63 44.45 53.44
N GLN A 62 -5.75 44.36 54.14
CA GLN A 62 -6.83 45.32 54.31
C GLN A 62 -7.83 45.64 53.19
N ALA A 63 -9.04 45.40 53.59
CA ALA A 63 -10.30 45.77 53.00
C ALA A 63 -10.44 47.29 52.76
N THR A 64 -10.96 47.61 51.58
CA THR A 64 -11.69 48.87 51.38
C THR A 64 -13.05 48.51 50.76
N GLN A 65 -14.08 48.79 51.54
CA GLN A 65 -15.47 48.77 51.10
C GLN A 65 -15.66 49.80 50.00
N GLN A 66 -16.00 49.37 48.81
CA GLN A 66 -16.50 50.24 47.76
C GLN A 66 -17.93 49.86 47.43
N THR A 67 -18.78 50.81 47.69
CA THR A 67 -20.18 50.89 47.43
C THR A 67 -20.47 50.48 45.99
N SER A 68 -21.27 49.41 45.83
CA SER A 68 -21.78 48.95 44.53
C SER A 68 -22.82 49.94 43.99
N PRO A 69 -22.75 50.28 42.70
CA PRO A 69 -23.94 50.82 42.04
C PRO A 69 -24.95 49.68 41.88
N GLN A 70 -26.15 49.93 42.31
CA GLN A 70 -27.33 49.09 42.16
C GLN A 70 -27.58 48.87 40.65
N SER A 71 -27.13 47.73 40.13
CA SER A 71 -27.54 47.23 38.83
C SER A 71 -28.99 46.85 38.94
N THR A 72 -29.83 47.39 38.12
CA THR A 72 -31.24 46.97 37.90
C THR A 72 -31.21 45.48 37.60
N ASP A 73 -31.54 44.63 38.60
CA ASP A 73 -31.68 43.18 38.43
C ASP A 73 -32.80 42.94 37.42
N GLN A 74 -32.45 42.76 36.18
CA GLN A 74 -33.32 42.08 35.22
C GLN A 74 -33.51 40.68 35.76
N GLN A 75 -34.72 40.44 36.35
CA GLN A 75 -35.05 39.14 36.94
C GLN A 75 -34.79 38.03 35.92
N ALA A 76 -33.82 37.18 36.22
CA ALA A 76 -33.37 36.11 35.35
C ALA A 76 -34.48 35.10 35.06
N ALA A 77 -34.51 34.58 33.85
CA ALA A 77 -35.42 33.52 33.42
C ALA A 77 -34.81 32.14 33.56
N ASN A 78 -35.60 31.10 33.46
CA ASN A 78 -35.15 29.71 33.53
C ASN A 78 -35.70 28.93 32.34
N ILE A 79 -34.87 27.99 31.82
CA ILE A 79 -35.23 27.05 30.77
C ILE A 79 -35.07 25.63 31.32
N SER A 80 -36.06 24.78 31.16
CA SER A 80 -36.01 23.37 31.51
C SER A 80 -36.59 22.50 30.40
N GLY A 81 -36.36 21.20 30.49
CA GLY A 81 -36.94 20.24 29.56
C GLY A 81 -36.58 18.80 29.92
N THR A 82 -37.28 17.85 29.32
CA THR A 82 -37.02 16.40 29.47
C THR A 82 -36.75 15.80 28.11
N VAL A 83 -35.72 14.97 28.00
CA VAL A 83 -35.27 14.40 26.74
C VAL A 83 -35.75 12.97 26.60
N MET A 84 -36.47 12.69 25.51
CA MET A 84 -37.00 11.36 25.19
C MET A 84 -36.50 10.91 23.80
N ASP A 85 -36.61 9.62 23.53
CA ASP A 85 -36.50 9.09 22.18
C ASP A 85 -37.84 9.15 21.43
N THR A 86 -37.87 8.68 20.20
CA THR A 86 -39.08 8.61 19.36
C THR A 86 -40.12 7.64 19.87
N ASN A 87 -39.79 6.75 20.82
CA ASN A 87 -40.71 5.81 21.46
C ASN A 87 -41.27 6.36 22.79
N GLY A 88 -40.72 7.49 23.28
CA GLY A 88 -41.09 8.10 24.58
C GLY A 88 -40.22 7.61 25.74
N ASP A 89 -39.14 6.85 25.47
CA ASP A 89 -38.20 6.41 26.50
C ASP A 89 -37.25 7.54 26.90
N LEU A 90 -37.00 7.69 28.21
CA LEU A 90 -36.11 8.72 28.76
C LEU A 90 -34.65 8.47 28.42
N ILE A 91 -33.92 9.51 28.01
CA ILE A 91 -32.48 9.41 27.65
C ILE A 91 -31.67 10.22 28.65
N PRO A 92 -31.16 9.63 29.73
CA PRO A 92 -30.32 10.31 30.71
C PRO A 92 -28.89 10.56 30.17
N GLY A 93 -28.21 11.52 30.80
CA GLY A 93 -26.78 11.77 30.51
C GLY A 93 -26.45 12.45 29.18
N VAL A 94 -27.46 12.85 28.39
CA VAL A 94 -27.26 13.59 27.15
C VAL A 94 -26.69 14.97 27.39
N THR A 95 -25.84 15.44 26.51
CA THR A 95 -25.26 16.79 26.57
C THR A 95 -26.23 17.80 26.00
N VAL A 96 -26.64 18.76 26.81
CA VAL A 96 -27.53 19.86 26.44
C VAL A 96 -26.75 21.17 26.43
N VAL A 97 -26.78 21.88 25.32
CA VAL A 97 -26.11 23.17 25.14
C VAL A 97 -27.14 24.25 24.89
N LEU A 98 -27.17 25.26 25.77
CA LEU A 98 -27.89 26.49 25.53
C LEU A 98 -26.97 27.51 24.86
N ARG A 99 -27.35 28.04 23.71
CA ARG A 99 -26.56 29.01 22.96
C ARG A 99 -27.40 30.22 22.63
N GLY A 100 -26.92 31.42 23.06
CA GLY A 100 -27.50 32.69 22.69
C GLY A 100 -26.97 33.22 21.37
N ASP A 101 -27.62 34.22 20.76
CA ASP A 101 -27.17 34.86 19.51
C ASP A 101 -25.76 35.49 19.61
N SER A 102 -25.33 35.82 20.84
CA SER A 102 -23.97 36.20 21.13
C SER A 102 -23.11 34.97 21.39
N THR A 103 -22.02 34.82 20.68
CA THR A 103 -21.05 33.68 20.78
C THR A 103 -20.49 33.49 22.19
N THR A 104 -20.61 34.51 23.07
CA THR A 104 -20.09 34.49 24.46
C THR A 104 -21.10 33.90 25.47
N ASP A 105 -22.36 33.72 25.10
CA ASP A 105 -23.39 33.18 26.01
C ASP A 105 -23.73 31.73 25.63
N SER A 106 -22.81 30.83 25.92
CA SER A 106 -22.99 29.39 25.72
C SER A 106 -22.81 28.66 27.04
N ARG A 107 -23.79 27.82 27.41
CA ARG A 107 -23.78 27.02 28.64
C ARG A 107 -24.08 25.57 28.31
N THR A 108 -23.39 24.66 28.99
CA THR A 108 -23.56 23.22 28.78
C THR A 108 -23.91 22.54 30.08
N VAL A 109 -24.91 21.67 30.06
CA VAL A 109 -25.29 20.79 31.16
C VAL A 109 -25.53 19.37 30.64
N ALA A 110 -25.39 18.37 31.52
CA ALA A 110 -25.82 17.01 31.23
C ALA A 110 -27.22 16.79 31.83
N ALA A 111 -28.08 16.09 31.09
CA ALA A 111 -29.39 15.68 31.65
C ALA A 111 -29.16 14.69 32.80
N ASN A 112 -29.99 14.80 33.84
CA ASN A 112 -29.93 13.95 35.03
C ASN A 112 -30.47 12.53 34.75
N ASP A 113 -30.56 11.69 35.80
CA ASP A 113 -31.03 10.31 35.69
C ASP A 113 -32.49 10.21 35.25
N ASN A 114 -33.30 11.30 35.42
CA ASN A 114 -34.67 11.42 34.91
C ASN A 114 -34.70 12.07 33.49
N ALA A 115 -33.58 12.13 32.80
CA ALA A 115 -33.41 12.77 31.48
C ALA A 115 -33.83 14.26 31.47
N SER A 116 -33.90 14.93 32.62
CA SER A 116 -34.27 16.33 32.75
C SER A 116 -33.05 17.23 32.84
N PHE A 117 -33.15 18.42 32.27
CA PHE A 117 -32.15 19.47 32.34
C PHE A 117 -32.73 20.81 32.73
N ALA A 118 -31.95 21.70 33.30
CA ALA A 118 -32.35 23.05 33.63
C ALA A 118 -31.20 24.06 33.48
N PHE A 119 -31.48 25.21 32.90
CA PHE A 119 -30.63 26.37 32.84
C PHE A 119 -31.23 27.49 33.66
N GLY A 120 -30.60 27.84 34.77
CA GLY A 120 -31.00 28.97 35.60
C GLY A 120 -30.25 30.25 35.24
N GLY A 121 -30.83 31.40 35.55
CA GLY A 121 -30.17 32.68 35.39
C GLY A 121 -29.99 33.07 33.92
N VAL A 122 -30.92 32.71 33.04
CA VAL A 122 -30.90 33.06 31.61
C VAL A 122 -31.36 34.51 31.44
N LYS A 123 -30.62 35.27 30.60
CA LYS A 123 -30.96 36.69 30.35
C LYS A 123 -32.25 36.83 29.52
N PRO A 124 -33.24 37.59 29.98
CA PRO A 124 -34.44 37.82 29.18
C PRO A 124 -34.16 38.75 27.99
N GLY A 125 -34.99 38.65 26.95
CA GLY A 125 -34.87 39.46 25.73
C GLY A 125 -33.76 39.03 24.74
N VAL A 126 -33.00 38.00 25.09
CA VAL A 126 -31.99 37.39 24.18
C VAL A 126 -32.61 36.17 23.51
N ALA A 127 -32.32 35.98 22.25
CA ALA A 127 -32.71 34.78 21.50
C ALA A 127 -31.77 33.63 21.80
N TYR A 128 -32.32 32.49 22.21
CA TYR A 128 -31.57 31.28 22.55
C TYR A 128 -32.02 30.09 21.70
N HIS A 129 -31.08 29.16 21.51
CA HIS A 129 -31.34 27.82 20.99
C HIS A 129 -30.79 26.76 21.96
N VAL A 130 -31.58 25.72 22.17
CA VAL A 130 -31.14 24.53 22.91
C VAL A 130 -30.77 23.47 21.93
N SER A 131 -29.51 23.00 21.97
CA SER A 131 -29.01 21.88 21.16
C SER A 131 -28.74 20.70 22.07
N ILE A 132 -29.24 19.52 21.71
CA ILE A 132 -29.05 18.28 22.45
C ILE A 132 -28.30 17.29 21.59
N SER A 133 -27.23 16.75 22.13
CA SER A 133 -26.36 15.78 21.42
C SER A 133 -26.04 14.56 22.28
N SER A 134 -26.06 13.39 21.67
CA SER A 134 -25.63 12.14 22.25
C SER A 134 -24.92 11.29 21.19
N LYS A 135 -24.12 10.32 21.62
CA LYS A 135 -23.30 9.49 20.73
C LYS A 135 -24.13 8.72 19.69
N ASP A 136 -25.30 8.24 20.12
CA ASP A 136 -26.10 7.30 19.32
C ASP A 136 -27.35 7.95 18.72
N PHE A 137 -27.52 9.27 18.88
CA PHE A 137 -28.67 10.02 18.42
C PHE A 137 -28.30 11.17 17.51
N GLU A 138 -29.21 11.57 16.63
CA GLU A 138 -29.08 12.78 15.83
C GLU A 138 -29.13 14.01 16.72
N THR A 139 -28.35 15.03 16.39
CA THR A 139 -28.41 16.30 17.14
C THR A 139 -29.76 16.96 16.92
N TRP A 140 -30.48 17.20 18.02
CA TRP A 140 -31.75 17.94 18.05
C TRP A 140 -31.47 19.40 18.40
N THR A 141 -32.20 20.34 17.77
CA THR A 141 -32.09 21.78 18.06
C THR A 141 -33.47 22.38 18.13
N SER A 142 -33.73 23.16 19.20
CA SER A 142 -35.00 23.85 19.40
C SER A 142 -35.22 24.96 18.38
N PRO A 143 -36.48 25.37 18.15
CA PRO A 143 -36.77 26.68 17.61
C PRO A 143 -36.16 27.79 18.48
N GLN A 144 -36.16 29.02 17.98
CA GLN A 144 -35.67 30.18 18.71
C GLN A 144 -36.56 30.46 19.95
N ILE A 145 -35.90 30.60 21.10
CA ILE A 145 -36.58 30.86 22.40
C ILE A 145 -36.20 32.26 22.87
N VAL A 146 -37.17 33.13 23.05
CA VAL A 146 -36.99 34.48 23.62
C VAL A 146 -37.76 34.53 24.91
N LEU A 147 -37.10 34.83 26.03
CA LEU A 147 -37.67 34.81 27.36
C LEU A 147 -38.03 36.21 27.82
N THR A 148 -39.14 36.31 28.59
CA THR A 148 -39.48 37.50 29.36
C THR A 148 -38.85 37.42 30.76
N PRO A 149 -38.73 38.57 31.50
CA PRO A 149 -38.21 38.56 32.85
C PRO A 149 -38.97 37.59 33.77
N SER A 150 -38.25 36.84 34.60
CA SER A 150 -38.80 35.84 35.56
C SER A 150 -39.54 34.68 34.92
N GLN A 151 -39.45 34.46 33.62
CA GLN A 151 -40.17 33.38 32.93
C GLN A 151 -39.51 32.03 33.21
N PHE A 152 -40.38 31.04 33.52
CA PHE A 152 -40.04 29.63 33.46
C PHE A 152 -40.52 29.08 32.13
N PHE A 153 -39.62 28.62 31.31
CA PHE A 153 -39.92 28.08 29.98
C PHE A 153 -39.54 26.61 29.94
N GLU A 154 -40.51 25.75 29.66
CA GLU A 154 -40.27 24.33 29.45
C GLU A 154 -40.22 24.03 27.94
N VAL A 155 -39.10 23.47 27.50
CA VAL A 155 -38.95 23.00 26.14
C VAL A 155 -39.68 21.69 25.99
N GLN A 156 -40.77 21.69 25.21
CA GLN A 156 -41.62 20.54 24.95
C GLN A 156 -41.17 19.80 23.69
N ASP A 157 -41.66 18.55 23.54
CA ASP A 157 -41.48 17.73 22.33
C ASP A 157 -40.01 17.48 21.93
N ILE A 158 -39.14 17.22 22.92
CA ILE A 158 -37.77 16.85 22.69
C ILE A 158 -37.67 15.34 22.40
N HIS A 159 -37.74 14.96 21.13
CA HIS A 159 -37.63 13.59 20.70
C HIS A 159 -36.33 13.40 19.88
N LEU A 160 -35.36 12.68 20.42
CA LEU A 160 -34.13 12.35 19.72
C LEU A 160 -34.35 11.15 18.78
N LYS A 161 -33.93 11.30 17.54
CA LYS A 161 -33.91 10.21 16.57
C LYS A 161 -32.61 9.44 16.70
N VAL A 162 -32.69 8.11 16.73
CA VAL A 162 -31.52 7.25 16.71
C VAL A 162 -30.73 7.55 15.44
N LYS A 163 -29.45 7.81 15.60
CA LYS A 163 -28.54 8.00 14.47
C LYS A 163 -28.33 6.66 13.79
N VAL A 164 -29.06 6.42 12.71
CA VAL A 164 -28.83 5.24 11.87
C VAL A 164 -27.50 5.46 11.15
N VAL A 165 -26.42 5.05 11.78
CA VAL A 165 -25.13 4.93 11.11
C VAL A 165 -25.23 3.70 10.20
N THR A 166 -25.78 3.89 9.01
CA THR A 166 -25.68 2.89 7.95
C THR A 166 -24.25 2.93 7.43
N SER A 167 -23.28 2.53 8.24
CA SER A 167 -22.00 2.09 7.72
C SER A 167 -22.24 0.75 7.03
N ILE A 168 -22.63 0.79 5.77
CA ILE A 168 -22.49 -0.37 4.91
C ILE A 168 -20.98 -0.52 4.76
N THR A 169 -20.36 -1.27 5.65
CA THR A 169 -19.01 -1.77 5.43
C THR A 169 -19.17 -2.82 4.35
N VAL A 170 -19.03 -2.40 3.09
CA VAL A 170 -18.92 -3.31 1.96
C VAL A 170 -17.60 -4.02 2.15
N TYR A 171 -17.62 -5.18 2.75
CA TYR A 171 -16.48 -6.08 2.75
C TYR A 171 -16.36 -6.62 1.33
N ALA A 172 -15.47 -6.05 0.53
CA ALA A 172 -15.10 -6.67 -0.73
C ALA A 172 -14.59 -8.08 -0.43
N SER A 173 -15.08 -9.08 -1.15
CA SER A 173 -14.59 -10.45 -0.97
C SER A 173 -13.10 -10.51 -1.35
N PRO A 174 -12.29 -11.39 -0.75
CA PRO A 174 -10.88 -11.54 -1.13
C PRO A 174 -10.68 -11.72 -2.65
N VAL A 175 -11.63 -12.37 -3.32
CA VAL A 175 -11.61 -12.54 -4.79
C VAL A 175 -11.82 -11.21 -5.51
N GLN A 176 -12.71 -10.34 -5.03
CA GLN A 176 -12.91 -9.01 -5.61
C GLN A 176 -11.67 -8.14 -5.44
N ILE A 177 -11.06 -8.17 -4.25
CA ILE A 177 -9.79 -7.45 -3.97
C ILE A 177 -8.68 -7.97 -4.89
N ALA A 178 -8.52 -9.31 -5.00
CA ALA A 178 -7.53 -9.91 -5.89
C ALA A 178 -7.75 -9.51 -7.37
N THR A 179 -9.02 -9.45 -7.81
CA THR A 179 -9.36 -9.07 -9.19
C THR A 179 -8.97 -7.62 -9.45
N GLU A 180 -9.28 -6.71 -8.53
CA GLU A 180 -8.91 -5.30 -8.66
C GLU A 180 -7.38 -5.12 -8.63
N GLN A 181 -6.68 -5.84 -7.76
CA GLN A 181 -5.21 -5.82 -7.71
C GLN A 181 -4.61 -6.28 -9.04
N VAL A 182 -5.09 -7.37 -9.62
CA VAL A 182 -4.63 -7.83 -10.94
C VAL A 182 -4.91 -6.79 -12.03
N HIS A 183 -6.07 -6.15 -12.04
CA HIS A 183 -6.34 -5.07 -13.00
C HIS A 183 -5.36 -3.90 -12.87
N LEU A 184 -4.96 -3.54 -11.64
CA LEU A 184 -3.93 -2.53 -11.41
C LEU A 184 -2.54 -3.01 -11.85
N GLU A 185 -2.20 -4.27 -11.58
CA GLU A 185 -0.93 -4.89 -11.98
C GLU A 185 -0.79 -4.97 -13.51
N GLU A 186 -1.86 -5.31 -14.22
CA GLU A 186 -1.91 -5.35 -15.69
C GLU A 186 -1.70 -3.99 -16.37
N GLN A 187 -1.89 -2.90 -15.63
CA GLN A 187 -1.61 -1.54 -16.10
C GLN A 187 -0.17 -1.10 -15.80
N GLN A 188 0.59 -1.91 -15.06
CA GLN A 188 1.97 -1.57 -14.73
C GLN A 188 2.87 -1.76 -15.95
N ARG A 189 3.45 -0.65 -16.41
CA ARG A 189 4.42 -0.65 -17.51
C ARG A 189 5.61 0.23 -17.17
N VAL A 190 6.80 -0.33 -17.28
CA VAL A 190 8.06 0.40 -17.16
C VAL A 190 8.22 1.27 -18.40
N LEU A 191 8.57 2.55 -18.20
CA LEU A 191 8.64 3.55 -19.27
C LEU A 191 7.34 3.70 -20.07
N GLY A 192 6.21 3.20 -19.55
CA GLY A 192 4.91 3.27 -20.19
C GLY A 192 4.61 2.19 -21.23
N PHE A 193 5.56 1.32 -21.60
CA PHE A 193 5.35 0.28 -22.62
C PHE A 193 5.82 -1.13 -22.25
N ILE A 194 6.85 -1.32 -21.40
CA ILE A 194 7.35 -2.65 -21.00
C ILE A 194 6.46 -3.22 -19.88
N PRO A 195 5.85 -4.40 -20.06
CA PRO A 195 4.99 -4.99 -19.07
C PRO A 195 5.74 -5.31 -17.76
N ASN A 196 5.13 -4.98 -16.62
CA ASN A 196 5.62 -5.23 -15.27
C ASN A 196 4.53 -5.82 -14.38
N PHE A 197 3.81 -6.81 -14.88
CA PHE A 197 2.56 -7.29 -14.31
C PHE A 197 2.73 -8.15 -13.06
N TYR A 198 3.91 -8.71 -12.83
CA TYR A 198 4.19 -9.61 -11.71
C TYR A 198 4.81 -8.92 -10.50
N VAL A 199 4.52 -7.63 -10.28
CA VAL A 199 5.06 -6.89 -9.13
C VAL A 199 3.94 -6.28 -8.30
N VAL A 200 3.93 -6.62 -7.02
CA VAL A 200 3.02 -6.10 -6.01
C VAL A 200 3.70 -4.95 -5.27
N TYR A 201 3.27 -3.72 -5.48
CA TYR A 201 3.83 -2.54 -4.79
C TYR A 201 3.15 -2.28 -3.44
N ASP A 202 1.87 -2.64 -3.28
CA ASP A 202 1.16 -2.66 -2.01
C ASP A 202 1.21 -4.07 -1.40
N SER A 203 2.34 -4.39 -0.76
CA SER A 203 2.59 -5.72 -0.20
C SER A 203 1.78 -6.01 1.07
N GLU A 204 1.30 -4.97 1.76
CA GLU A 204 0.57 -5.08 3.03
C GLU A 204 -0.88 -5.51 2.81
N HIS A 205 -1.51 -5.01 1.75
CA HIS A 205 -2.90 -5.30 1.42
C HIS A 205 -3.06 -6.34 0.30
N ALA A 206 -1.96 -6.96 -0.12
CA ALA A 206 -2.00 -7.95 -1.18
C ALA A 206 -2.67 -9.24 -0.73
N VAL A 207 -3.61 -9.71 -1.54
CA VAL A 207 -4.31 -10.99 -1.32
C VAL A 207 -3.87 -12.04 -2.34
N PRO A 208 -3.96 -13.34 -2.00
CA PRO A 208 -3.58 -14.43 -2.88
C PRO A 208 -4.42 -14.46 -4.17
N LEU A 209 -3.78 -14.82 -5.27
CA LEU A 209 -4.45 -14.94 -6.56
C LEU A 209 -5.20 -16.27 -6.69
N THR A 210 -6.41 -16.23 -7.25
CA THR A 210 -7.09 -17.44 -7.69
C THR A 210 -6.39 -18.05 -8.92
N ALA A 211 -6.62 -19.34 -9.19
CA ALA A 211 -6.07 -20.01 -10.38
C ALA A 211 -6.42 -19.27 -11.68
N LYS A 212 -7.64 -18.72 -11.76
CA LYS A 212 -8.11 -17.92 -12.91
C LYS A 212 -7.25 -16.66 -13.07
N LEU A 213 -6.99 -15.92 -11.99
CA LEU A 213 -6.21 -14.68 -12.04
C LEU A 213 -4.72 -14.95 -12.34
N LYS A 214 -4.15 -16.05 -11.80
CA LYS A 214 -2.80 -16.51 -12.17
C LYS A 214 -2.72 -16.78 -13.68
N PHE A 215 -3.73 -17.44 -14.25
CA PHE A 215 -3.80 -17.70 -15.69
C PHE A 215 -3.96 -16.40 -16.50
N GLU A 216 -4.85 -15.50 -16.09
CA GLU A 216 -5.10 -14.22 -16.77
C GLU A 216 -3.80 -13.38 -16.87
N LEU A 217 -3.09 -13.25 -15.75
CA LEU A 217 -1.82 -12.53 -15.68
C LEU A 217 -0.76 -13.16 -16.60
N ALA A 218 -0.64 -14.49 -16.57
CA ALA A 218 0.29 -15.23 -17.42
C ALA A 218 -0.06 -15.12 -18.90
N TRP A 219 -1.35 -15.24 -19.25
CA TRP A 219 -1.82 -15.13 -20.62
C TRP A 219 -1.52 -13.75 -21.18
N LYS A 220 -1.88 -12.67 -20.48
CA LYS A 220 -1.60 -11.30 -20.89
C LYS A 220 -0.10 -11.05 -21.08
N THR A 221 0.73 -11.56 -20.18
CA THR A 221 2.19 -11.47 -20.31
C THR A 221 2.70 -12.21 -21.54
N SER A 222 2.18 -13.40 -21.79
CA SER A 222 2.61 -14.24 -22.93
C SER A 222 2.29 -13.62 -24.29
N ILE A 223 1.12 -13.00 -24.44
CA ILE A 223 0.68 -12.38 -25.70
C ILE A 223 0.99 -10.90 -25.82
N ASP A 224 1.70 -10.29 -24.83
CA ASP A 224 2.07 -8.89 -24.91
C ASP A 224 3.01 -8.63 -26.09
N PRO A 225 2.79 -7.58 -26.90
CA PRO A 225 3.67 -7.25 -28.05
C PRO A 225 5.14 -7.13 -27.69
N ILE A 226 5.47 -6.67 -26.46
CA ILE A 226 6.86 -6.57 -25.99
C ILE A 226 7.47 -7.94 -25.73
N THR A 227 6.69 -8.93 -25.34
CA THR A 227 7.13 -10.32 -25.21
C THR A 227 7.55 -10.88 -26.57
N PHE A 228 6.78 -10.61 -27.61
CA PHE A 228 7.15 -10.97 -28.99
C PHE A 228 8.41 -10.19 -29.45
N ALA A 229 8.44 -8.88 -29.23
CA ALA A 229 9.60 -8.06 -29.60
C ALA A 229 10.88 -8.50 -28.88
N GLY A 230 10.78 -8.83 -27.59
CA GLY A 230 11.89 -9.39 -26.81
C GLY A 230 12.37 -10.72 -27.37
N SER A 231 11.46 -11.65 -27.68
CA SER A 231 11.83 -12.94 -28.30
C SER A 231 12.48 -12.75 -29.67
N ALA A 232 11.99 -11.78 -30.46
CA ALA A 232 12.56 -11.44 -31.75
C ALA A 232 13.98 -10.84 -31.61
N PHE A 233 14.18 -9.94 -30.64
CA PHE A 233 15.48 -9.35 -30.34
C PHE A 233 16.49 -10.42 -29.93
N ILE A 234 16.11 -11.33 -29.06
CA ILE A 234 16.98 -12.42 -28.64
C ILE A 234 17.27 -13.39 -29.78
N ALA A 235 16.29 -13.70 -30.64
CA ALA A 235 16.53 -14.50 -31.82
C ALA A 235 17.54 -13.83 -32.75
N ALA A 236 17.53 -12.50 -32.90
CA ALA A 236 18.49 -11.74 -33.65
C ALA A 236 19.91 -11.83 -33.05
N THR A 237 20.06 -11.63 -31.74
CA THR A 237 21.35 -11.78 -31.05
C THR A 237 21.89 -13.21 -31.16
N ASN A 238 21.04 -14.22 -30.98
CA ASN A 238 21.38 -15.62 -31.15
C ASN A 238 21.82 -15.95 -32.61
N GLN A 239 21.16 -15.32 -33.58
CA GLN A 239 21.52 -15.45 -34.99
C GLN A 239 22.92 -14.89 -35.28
N LEU A 240 23.23 -13.72 -34.70
CA LEU A 240 24.56 -13.10 -34.81
C LEU A 240 25.66 -13.95 -34.13
N ALA A 241 25.30 -14.53 -32.98
CA ALA A 241 26.21 -15.41 -32.23
C ALA A 241 26.27 -16.84 -32.77
N HIS A 242 25.53 -17.14 -33.84
CA HIS A 242 25.41 -18.48 -34.44
C HIS A 242 24.99 -19.57 -33.44
N THR A 243 24.23 -19.23 -32.44
CA THR A 243 23.74 -20.14 -31.38
C THR A 243 22.22 -19.99 -31.16
N PRO A 244 21.49 -21.07 -30.87
CA PRO A 244 21.86 -22.48 -31.06
C PRO A 244 22.14 -22.83 -32.53
N ASP A 245 22.64 -24.02 -32.77
CA ASP A 245 23.12 -24.50 -34.11
C ASP A 245 21.99 -24.71 -35.14
N TYR A 246 21.05 -23.78 -35.22
CA TYR A 246 20.10 -23.69 -36.31
C TYR A 246 20.80 -23.16 -37.57
N VAL A 247 20.23 -23.46 -38.73
CA VAL A 247 20.70 -22.90 -39.98
C VAL A 247 20.75 -21.36 -39.95
N LEU A 248 21.59 -20.78 -40.83
CA LEU A 248 21.65 -19.32 -40.99
C LEU A 248 20.54 -18.80 -41.91
N GLY A 249 20.38 -17.48 -41.95
CA GLY A 249 19.40 -16.79 -42.79
C GLY A 249 18.00 -16.76 -42.18
N ALA A 250 16.98 -16.40 -42.99
CA ALA A 250 15.63 -16.17 -42.53
C ALA A 250 14.98 -17.40 -41.84
N LYS A 251 15.29 -18.61 -42.40
CA LYS A 251 14.78 -19.87 -41.79
C LYS A 251 15.33 -20.07 -40.38
N GLY A 252 16.64 -19.90 -40.22
CA GLY A 252 17.29 -20.07 -38.91
C GLY A 252 16.88 -18.99 -37.91
N TYR A 253 16.64 -17.77 -38.36
CA TYR A 253 16.07 -16.72 -37.53
C TYR A 253 14.68 -17.11 -37.04
N GLY A 254 13.80 -17.57 -37.94
CA GLY A 254 12.44 -18.01 -37.55
C GLY A 254 12.46 -19.19 -36.58
N GLN A 255 13.39 -20.14 -36.73
CA GLN A 255 13.59 -21.25 -35.80
C GLN A 255 14.04 -20.75 -34.42
N ARG A 256 14.98 -19.82 -34.35
CA ARG A 256 15.45 -19.20 -33.10
C ARG A 256 14.35 -18.39 -32.43
N PHE A 257 13.59 -17.62 -33.22
CA PHE A 257 12.44 -16.90 -32.72
C PHE A 257 11.40 -17.84 -32.12
N GLY A 258 10.99 -18.87 -32.85
CA GLY A 258 10.01 -19.86 -32.39
C GLY A 258 10.49 -20.58 -31.13
N ALA A 259 11.74 -21.01 -31.09
CA ALA A 259 12.34 -21.63 -29.90
C ALA A 259 12.30 -20.70 -28.69
N ASN A 260 12.78 -19.47 -28.84
CA ASN A 260 12.78 -18.48 -27.76
C ASN A 260 11.39 -18.15 -27.24
N TYR A 261 10.43 -17.95 -28.17
CA TYR A 261 9.07 -17.64 -27.77
C TYR A 261 8.41 -18.84 -27.07
N THR A 262 8.68 -20.07 -27.54
CA THR A 262 8.14 -21.30 -26.91
C THR A 262 8.73 -21.49 -25.51
N ASP A 263 10.04 -21.27 -25.33
CA ASP A 263 10.69 -21.30 -24.01
C ASP A 263 10.04 -20.32 -23.04
N ASN A 264 9.82 -19.08 -23.50
CA ASN A 264 9.17 -18.06 -22.70
C ASN A 264 7.73 -18.45 -22.34
N PHE A 265 6.96 -18.87 -23.33
CA PHE A 265 5.55 -19.26 -23.14
C PHE A 265 5.43 -20.43 -22.15
N THR A 266 6.21 -21.51 -22.36
CA THR A 266 6.17 -22.70 -21.48
C THR A 266 6.57 -22.36 -20.06
N GLY A 267 7.61 -21.58 -19.88
CA GLY A 267 8.03 -21.19 -18.57
C GLY A 267 7.00 -20.27 -17.87
N ILE A 268 6.35 -19.29 -18.58
CA ILE A 268 5.26 -18.49 -18.02
C ILE A 268 4.11 -19.42 -17.59
N MET A 269 3.74 -20.39 -18.41
CA MET A 269 2.65 -21.29 -18.08
C MET A 269 3.00 -22.22 -16.92
N PHE A 270 4.18 -22.83 -16.89
CA PHE A 270 4.56 -23.73 -15.80
C PHE A 270 4.94 -22.97 -14.54
N GLY A 271 5.78 -21.93 -14.63
CA GLY A 271 6.25 -21.17 -13.48
C GLY A 271 5.26 -20.14 -12.94
N GLY A 272 4.38 -19.61 -13.79
CA GLY A 272 3.39 -18.57 -13.42
C GLY A 272 1.98 -19.09 -13.14
N VAL A 273 1.61 -20.30 -13.63
CA VAL A 273 0.25 -20.84 -13.47
C VAL A 273 0.23 -22.24 -12.92
N ILE A 274 0.74 -23.23 -13.70
CA ILE A 274 0.51 -24.65 -13.40
C ILE A 274 1.09 -25.00 -12.04
N LEU A 275 2.37 -24.77 -11.84
CA LEU A 275 3.03 -25.07 -10.56
C LEU A 275 2.56 -24.16 -9.42
N PRO A 276 2.39 -22.83 -9.59
CA PRO A 276 1.83 -21.99 -8.54
C PRO A 276 0.41 -22.40 -8.09
N VAL A 277 -0.42 -22.90 -8.98
CA VAL A 277 -1.75 -23.42 -8.62
C VAL A 277 -1.64 -24.73 -7.85
N LEU A 278 -0.81 -25.68 -8.33
CA LEU A 278 -0.62 -26.99 -7.70
C LEU A 278 0.04 -26.88 -6.33
N LEU A 279 1.03 -26.00 -6.20
CA LEU A 279 1.84 -25.83 -4.98
C LEU A 279 1.32 -24.73 -4.05
N ARG A 280 0.20 -24.08 -4.41
CA ARG A 280 -0.40 -22.95 -3.67
C ARG A 280 0.62 -21.83 -3.42
N GLN A 281 1.32 -21.42 -4.47
CA GLN A 281 2.34 -20.36 -4.46
C GLN A 281 1.86 -19.14 -5.24
N ASP A 282 2.23 -17.95 -4.77
CA ASP A 282 1.98 -16.71 -5.51
C ASP A 282 3.19 -16.41 -6.40
N PRO A 283 3.01 -16.29 -7.72
CA PRO A 283 4.12 -16.08 -8.65
C PRO A 283 4.63 -14.63 -8.69
N ARG A 284 4.03 -13.70 -7.91
CA ARG A 284 4.37 -12.29 -7.93
C ARG A 284 5.55 -11.96 -7.02
N TYR A 285 6.32 -10.95 -7.42
CA TYR A 285 7.34 -10.32 -6.57
C TYR A 285 6.68 -9.29 -5.65
N TYR A 286 6.92 -9.41 -4.37
CA TYR A 286 6.40 -8.48 -3.35
C TYR A 286 7.46 -7.43 -3.03
N TYR A 287 7.23 -6.19 -3.49
CA TYR A 287 8.13 -5.07 -3.29
C TYR A 287 8.22 -4.70 -1.81
N GLN A 288 9.43 -4.66 -1.23
CA GLN A 288 9.61 -4.27 0.17
C GLN A 288 9.56 -2.75 0.35
N GLY A 289 10.31 -2.00 -0.43
CA GLY A 289 10.25 -0.54 -0.50
C GLY A 289 10.73 0.23 0.73
N THR A 290 10.73 -0.38 1.90
CA THR A 290 11.06 0.22 3.19
C THR A 290 12.24 -0.48 3.85
N GLY A 291 12.86 0.18 4.85
CA GLY A 291 14.03 -0.36 5.54
C GLY A 291 15.37 0.05 4.95
N THR A 292 16.46 -0.55 5.45
CA THR A 292 17.83 -0.25 4.99
C THR A 292 18.11 -0.87 3.63
N THR A 293 19.04 -0.29 2.86
CA THR A 293 19.48 -0.83 1.57
C THR A 293 19.91 -2.30 1.67
N SER A 294 20.60 -2.68 2.76
CA SER A 294 21.01 -4.06 3.00
C SER A 294 19.82 -5.00 3.23
N SER A 295 18.78 -4.56 3.96
CA SER A 295 17.55 -5.34 4.17
C SER A 295 16.83 -5.57 2.85
N ARG A 296 16.65 -4.52 2.06
CA ARG A 296 16.00 -4.56 0.75
C ARG A 296 16.76 -5.44 -0.25
N LEU A 297 18.09 -5.37 -0.24
CA LEU A 297 18.92 -6.23 -1.10
C LEU A 297 18.80 -7.70 -0.71
N LYS A 298 18.83 -8.02 0.59
CA LYS A 298 18.62 -9.39 1.09
C LYS A 298 17.24 -9.90 0.72
N HIS A 299 16.21 -9.08 0.85
CA HIS A 299 14.85 -9.43 0.43
C HIS A 299 14.79 -9.73 -1.07
N ALA A 300 15.29 -8.84 -1.91
CA ALA A 300 15.28 -9.02 -3.36
C ALA A 300 16.02 -10.31 -3.80
N LEU A 301 17.19 -10.59 -3.22
CA LEU A 301 17.93 -11.80 -3.50
C LEU A 301 17.22 -13.06 -2.97
N ALA A 302 16.62 -12.98 -1.77
CA ALA A 302 15.86 -14.09 -1.20
C ALA A 302 14.65 -14.48 -2.06
N TYR A 303 13.98 -13.54 -2.69
CA TYR A 303 12.82 -13.80 -3.56
C TYR A 303 13.15 -14.58 -4.84
N SER A 304 14.43 -14.70 -5.20
CA SER A 304 14.84 -15.61 -6.28
C SER A 304 14.68 -17.10 -5.90
N PHE A 305 14.72 -17.39 -4.59
CA PHE A 305 14.65 -18.75 -4.06
C PHE A 305 13.41 -18.97 -3.17
N ALA A 306 12.71 -17.90 -2.80
CA ALA A 306 11.53 -17.94 -1.96
C ALA A 306 10.39 -17.17 -2.61
N CYS A 307 9.16 -17.54 -2.29
CA CYS A 307 7.95 -16.85 -2.72
C CYS A 307 6.94 -16.82 -1.58
N LYS A 308 5.88 -16.05 -1.75
CA LYS A 308 4.75 -16.07 -0.83
C LYS A 308 3.79 -17.19 -1.22
N GLY A 309 3.31 -17.95 -0.23
CA GLY A 309 2.23 -18.91 -0.44
C GLY A 309 0.86 -18.24 -0.50
N ASP A 310 -0.13 -18.97 -1.00
CA ASP A 310 -1.54 -18.53 -0.96
C ASP A 310 -2.08 -18.41 0.48
N ASP A 311 -1.34 -18.93 1.47
CA ASP A 311 -1.58 -18.77 2.90
C ASP A 311 -0.88 -17.54 3.51
N GLY A 312 -0.14 -16.79 2.71
CA GLY A 312 0.62 -15.60 3.11
C GLY A 312 2.02 -15.88 3.68
N HIS A 313 2.40 -17.14 3.93
CA HIS A 313 3.71 -17.50 4.46
C HIS A 313 4.79 -17.55 3.37
N ILE A 314 6.03 -17.22 3.75
CA ILE A 314 7.18 -17.38 2.86
C ILE A 314 7.58 -18.86 2.80
N GLN A 315 7.80 -19.35 1.59
CA GLN A 315 8.19 -20.71 1.31
C GLN A 315 9.20 -20.78 0.15
N PRO A 316 9.94 -21.91 -0.03
CA PRO A 316 10.83 -22.07 -1.19
C PRO A 316 10.05 -21.97 -2.50
N ASN A 317 10.62 -21.28 -3.48
CA ASN A 317 9.98 -21.00 -4.77
C ASN A 317 10.07 -22.19 -5.72
N TYR A 318 9.38 -23.28 -5.37
CA TYR A 318 9.35 -24.50 -6.17
C TYR A 318 8.70 -24.29 -7.54
N SER A 319 7.75 -23.33 -7.65
CA SER A 319 7.08 -23.07 -8.91
C SER A 319 8.00 -22.43 -9.94
N THR A 320 8.83 -21.48 -9.57
CA THR A 320 9.82 -20.89 -10.51
C THR A 320 10.88 -21.92 -10.87
N ILE A 321 11.50 -22.55 -9.87
CA ILE A 321 12.55 -23.55 -10.07
C ILE A 321 12.03 -24.71 -10.94
N GLY A 322 10.86 -25.25 -10.61
CA GLY A 322 10.24 -26.33 -11.36
C GLY A 322 9.81 -25.90 -12.78
N GLY A 323 9.28 -24.69 -12.92
CA GLY A 323 8.89 -24.11 -14.20
C GLY A 323 10.08 -23.98 -15.15
N ASP A 324 11.20 -23.48 -14.65
CA ASP A 324 12.45 -23.34 -15.40
C ASP A 324 13.00 -24.71 -15.83
N LEU A 325 13.01 -25.69 -14.93
CA LEU A 325 13.46 -27.05 -15.23
C LEU A 325 12.54 -27.73 -16.26
N ILE A 326 11.22 -27.60 -16.14
CA ILE A 326 10.27 -28.18 -17.09
C ILE A 326 10.41 -27.50 -18.46
N SER A 327 10.46 -26.17 -18.51
CA SER A 327 10.62 -25.43 -19.75
C SER A 327 11.93 -25.80 -20.46
N SER A 328 13.04 -25.85 -19.70
CA SER A 328 14.33 -26.27 -20.24
C SER A 328 14.34 -27.73 -20.71
N SER A 329 13.62 -28.62 -20.04
CA SER A 329 13.46 -30.00 -20.49
C SER A 329 12.61 -30.11 -21.75
N LEU A 330 11.56 -29.31 -21.87
CA LEU A 330 10.72 -29.26 -23.06
C LEU A 330 11.50 -28.69 -24.27
N SER A 331 12.45 -27.78 -24.04
CA SER A 331 13.28 -27.23 -25.11
C SER A 331 14.13 -28.29 -25.82
N GLU A 332 14.48 -29.39 -25.14
CA GLU A 332 15.15 -30.54 -25.75
C GLU A 332 14.38 -31.14 -26.93
N LEU A 333 13.08 -30.93 -27.05
CA LEU A 333 12.26 -31.46 -28.14
C LEU A 333 12.48 -30.74 -29.46
N TYR A 334 12.74 -29.43 -29.41
CA TYR A 334 12.80 -28.59 -30.62
C TYR A 334 14.15 -27.90 -30.88
N TYR A 335 15.11 -27.96 -29.93
CA TYR A 335 16.45 -27.47 -30.17
C TYR A 335 17.28 -28.42 -31.07
N PRO A 336 18.31 -27.95 -31.75
CA PRO A 336 19.23 -28.79 -32.48
C PRO A 336 19.87 -29.86 -31.60
N LYS A 337 20.15 -31.03 -32.14
CA LYS A 337 20.73 -32.16 -31.38
C LYS A 337 22.05 -31.82 -30.71
N SER A 338 22.88 -30.97 -31.36
CA SER A 338 24.14 -30.48 -30.81
C SER A 338 24.00 -29.60 -29.57
N ASN A 339 22.83 -29.02 -29.35
CA ASN A 339 22.55 -28.14 -28.23
C ASN A 339 21.69 -28.83 -27.16
N ARG A 340 21.50 -30.15 -27.21
CA ARG A 340 20.72 -30.93 -26.21
C ARG A 340 21.68 -31.57 -25.19
N GLY A 341 21.16 -31.81 -24.00
CA GLY A 341 21.85 -32.52 -22.95
C GLY A 341 21.68 -31.93 -21.55
N ALA A 342 21.99 -32.73 -20.55
CA ALA A 342 21.82 -32.35 -19.14
C ALA A 342 22.60 -31.09 -18.74
N SER A 343 23.79 -30.87 -19.34
CA SER A 343 24.59 -29.67 -19.11
C SER A 343 23.82 -28.41 -19.52
N LEU A 344 23.14 -28.45 -20.66
CA LEU A 344 22.32 -27.33 -21.15
C LEU A 344 21.18 -27.00 -20.16
N VAL A 345 20.53 -28.02 -19.62
CA VAL A 345 19.46 -27.81 -18.62
C VAL A 345 20.01 -27.14 -17.36
N LEU A 346 21.19 -27.57 -16.88
CA LEU A 346 21.83 -26.99 -15.70
C LEU A 346 22.33 -25.56 -15.95
N ASP A 347 22.96 -25.31 -17.12
CA ASP A 347 23.40 -23.98 -17.51
C ASP A 347 22.21 -23.00 -17.61
N ASN A 348 21.13 -23.43 -18.22
CA ASN A 348 19.92 -22.63 -18.35
C ASN A 348 19.28 -22.34 -16.98
N PHE A 349 19.25 -23.34 -16.10
CA PHE A 349 18.76 -23.15 -14.72
C PHE A 349 19.63 -22.13 -13.97
N ALA A 350 20.96 -22.24 -14.04
CA ALA A 350 21.87 -21.31 -13.37
C ALA A 350 21.73 -19.87 -13.91
N ILE A 351 21.68 -19.73 -15.23
CA ILE A 351 21.47 -18.43 -15.90
C ILE A 351 20.11 -17.85 -15.49
N GLY A 352 19.05 -18.65 -15.55
CA GLY A 352 17.71 -18.22 -15.17
C GLY A 352 17.60 -17.75 -13.72
N THR A 353 18.23 -18.49 -12.81
CA THR A 353 18.29 -18.09 -11.39
C THR A 353 19.04 -16.76 -11.21
N ALA A 354 20.16 -16.56 -11.91
CA ALA A 354 20.90 -15.31 -11.86
C ALA A 354 20.12 -14.13 -12.46
N GLU A 355 19.44 -14.34 -13.58
CA GLU A 355 18.54 -13.36 -14.19
C GLU A 355 17.36 -13.00 -13.26
N GLY A 356 16.77 -13.99 -12.59
CA GLY A 356 15.72 -13.78 -11.59
C GLY A 356 16.21 -12.94 -10.42
N ALA A 357 17.42 -13.23 -9.90
CA ALA A 357 18.03 -12.45 -8.83
C ALA A 357 18.30 -10.99 -9.25
N LEU A 358 18.87 -10.80 -10.43
CA LEU A 358 19.10 -9.47 -10.98
C LEU A 358 17.78 -8.70 -11.19
N SER A 359 16.78 -9.36 -11.73
CA SER A 359 15.46 -8.77 -11.93
C SER A 359 14.82 -8.33 -10.61
N SER A 360 14.86 -9.17 -9.58
CA SER A 360 14.34 -8.82 -8.24
C SER A 360 15.06 -7.60 -7.65
N VAL A 361 16.38 -7.52 -7.80
CA VAL A 361 17.17 -6.34 -7.38
C VAL A 361 16.78 -5.11 -8.18
N LEU A 362 16.64 -5.22 -9.50
CA LEU A 362 16.20 -4.10 -10.34
C LEU A 362 14.77 -3.66 -9.96
N GLN A 363 13.85 -4.57 -9.72
CA GLN A 363 12.49 -4.27 -9.24
C GLN A 363 12.54 -3.49 -7.93
N GLU A 364 13.40 -3.91 -7.00
CA GLU A 364 13.49 -3.29 -5.68
C GLU A 364 14.10 -1.87 -5.70
N PHE A 365 15.06 -1.59 -6.59
CA PHE A 365 15.83 -0.35 -6.54
C PHE A 365 15.61 0.59 -7.71
N VAL A 366 15.23 0.09 -8.87
CA VAL A 366 15.27 0.84 -10.13
C VAL A 366 13.90 0.95 -10.80
N VAL A 367 13.24 -0.18 -11.03
CA VAL A 367 12.06 -0.27 -11.91
C VAL A 367 10.89 0.58 -11.45
N ARG A 368 10.69 0.72 -10.14
CA ARG A 368 9.65 1.57 -9.56
C ARG A 368 9.72 3.02 -10.05
N TRP A 369 10.93 3.57 -10.21
CA TRP A 369 11.11 4.96 -10.65
C TRP A 369 10.56 5.20 -12.05
N PHE A 370 10.59 4.16 -12.89
CA PHE A 370 10.17 4.17 -14.28
C PHE A 370 8.78 3.57 -14.51
N THR A 371 8.05 3.18 -13.42
CA THR A 371 6.70 2.63 -13.48
C THR A 371 5.70 3.67 -12.94
N PRO A 372 5.03 4.45 -13.81
CA PRO A 372 4.15 5.55 -13.38
C PRO A 372 2.99 5.10 -12.49
N SER A 373 2.42 3.90 -12.73
CA SER A 373 1.31 3.33 -11.97
C SER A 373 1.70 2.90 -10.55
N ALA A 374 2.97 2.57 -10.29
CA ALA A 374 3.46 2.21 -8.96
C ALA A 374 3.30 3.33 -7.91
N LYS A 375 3.27 4.58 -8.35
CA LYS A 375 3.08 5.75 -7.48
C LYS A 375 1.64 5.91 -7.00
N ARG A 376 0.66 5.37 -7.73
CA ARG A 376 -0.78 5.49 -7.40
C ARG A 376 -1.24 4.44 -6.39
N GLN A 377 -0.49 3.37 -6.18
CA GLN A 377 -0.89 2.25 -5.32
C GLN A 377 -0.47 2.43 -3.85
N GLN A 378 0.17 3.55 -3.49
CA GLN A 378 0.64 3.84 -2.13
C GLN A 378 -0.13 4.97 -1.43
N HIS A 379 -1.23 5.43 -2.01
CA HIS A 379 -2.17 6.41 -1.44
C HIS A 379 -3.57 5.81 -1.39
#